data_65328d9af45747ab387485cd73e57924
#
_entry.id   65328d9af45747ab387485cd73e57924
#
_cell.length_a   1.000
_cell.length_b   1.000
_cell.length_c   1.000
_cell.angle_alpha   90.00
_cell.angle_beta   90.00
_cell.angle_gamma   90.00
#
_symmetry.space_group_name_H-M   'P 1'
#
loop_
_entity.id
_entity.type
_entity.pdbx_description
1 polymer ?
#
loop_
_entity_poly.entity_id
_entity_poly.type
_entity_poly.pdbx_seq_one_letter_code
_entity_poly.pdbx_strand_id
1 'polypeptide(L)'
;RQAVEIVPESSELAFTLGSLLDSLGKRDEAMKVMQGIIASHPEHYQALNYVGYSLAVQGKDLEHALELLQRADRLAPDQFFIVDSLAWALFRLGRTEEALQNIRRAVALVPSPEAEILEHYGDIAAAAGQKEEARKAYEQALKLKPANAESLRQRLGDL
;
A
#
# COMPACT_ATOMS: atom_id res chain seq x y z
N ARG A 1 33.38 -8.15 -13.90
CA ARG A 1 33.17 -7.00 -13.00
C ARG A 1 32.26 -7.50 -11.89
N GLN A 2 32.84 -7.74 -10.71
CA GLN A 2 32.08 -8.02 -9.50
C GLN A 2 31.30 -6.74 -9.17
N ALA A 3 29.97 -6.84 -9.13
CA ALA A 3 29.15 -5.82 -8.50
C ALA A 3 29.54 -5.83 -7.01
N VAL A 4 30.09 -4.73 -6.53
CA VAL A 4 30.29 -4.53 -5.10
C VAL A 4 28.89 -4.42 -4.50
N GLU A 5 28.42 -5.45 -3.83
CA GLU A 5 27.25 -5.38 -2.99
C GLU A 5 27.58 -4.43 -1.82
N ILE A 6 27.20 -3.17 -2.00
CA ILE A 6 27.19 -2.22 -0.88
C ILE A 6 25.97 -2.60 -0.05
N VAL A 7 26.18 -3.47 0.93
CA VAL A 7 25.17 -3.70 1.96
C VAL A 7 25.35 -2.58 2.99
N PRO A 8 24.41 -1.63 3.10
CA PRO A 8 24.50 -0.61 4.12
C PRO A 8 24.50 -1.28 5.51
N GLU A 9 25.41 -0.89 6.39
CA GLU A 9 25.48 -1.39 7.77
C GLU A 9 24.25 -1.01 8.61
N SER A 10 23.45 -0.06 8.12
CA SER A 10 22.22 0.42 8.74
C SER A 10 21.00 0.05 7.89
N SER A 11 20.00 -0.56 8.51
CA SER A 11 18.71 -0.87 7.87
C SER A 11 18.01 0.40 7.35
N GLU A 12 18.20 1.54 8.00
CA GLU A 12 17.67 2.83 7.57
C GLU A 12 18.29 3.32 6.26
N LEU A 13 19.62 3.17 6.11
CA LEU A 13 20.30 3.51 4.86
C LEU A 13 19.90 2.54 3.74
N ALA A 14 19.74 1.25 4.05
CA ALA A 14 19.26 0.27 3.11
C ALA A 14 17.81 0.60 2.66
N PHE A 15 16.95 0.99 3.58
CA PHE A 15 15.58 1.39 3.28
C PHE A 15 15.55 2.65 2.39
N THR A 16 16.37 3.64 2.69
CA THR A 16 16.53 4.84 1.86
C THR A 16 16.98 4.49 0.45
N LEU A 17 17.95 3.58 0.31
CA LEU A 17 18.39 3.09 -1.00
C LEU A 17 17.26 2.38 -1.76
N GLY A 18 16.53 1.49 -1.10
CA GLY A 18 15.38 0.80 -1.69
C GLY A 18 14.30 1.78 -2.17
N SER A 19 13.97 2.78 -1.35
CA SER A 19 13.01 3.83 -1.71
C SER A 19 13.46 4.68 -2.90
N LEU A 20 14.75 5.00 -2.97
CA LEU A 20 15.33 5.71 -4.10
C LEU A 20 15.27 4.86 -5.38
N LEU A 21 15.60 3.58 -5.29
CA LEU A 21 15.51 2.66 -6.43
C LEU A 21 14.06 2.58 -6.96
N ASP A 22 13.08 2.50 -6.07
CA ASP A 22 11.66 2.51 -6.46
C ASP A 22 11.27 3.81 -7.18
N SER A 23 11.67 4.96 -6.65
CA SER A 23 11.42 6.27 -7.27
C SER A 23 12.05 6.43 -8.65
N LEU A 24 13.13 5.70 -8.92
CA LEU A 24 13.80 5.61 -10.23
C LEU A 24 13.18 4.55 -11.15
N GLY A 25 12.09 3.90 -10.72
CA GLY A 25 11.43 2.83 -11.48
C GLY A 25 12.13 1.48 -11.44
N LYS A 26 13.20 1.33 -10.64
CA LYS A 26 14.00 0.10 -10.50
C LYS A 26 13.39 -0.83 -9.46
N ARG A 27 12.13 -1.20 -9.67
CA ARG A 27 11.30 -1.92 -8.70
C ARG A 27 11.87 -3.28 -8.27
N ASP A 28 12.48 -4.03 -9.21
CA ASP A 28 13.08 -5.33 -8.89
C ASP A 28 14.30 -5.19 -7.98
N GLU A 29 15.11 -4.15 -8.19
CA GLU A 29 16.25 -3.85 -7.33
C GLU A 29 15.78 -3.37 -5.94
N ALA A 30 14.77 -2.50 -5.90
CA ALA A 30 14.14 -2.04 -4.66
C ALA A 30 13.59 -3.22 -3.85
N MET A 31 12.85 -4.13 -4.50
CA MET A 31 12.30 -5.33 -3.87
C MET A 31 13.38 -6.19 -3.23
N LYS A 32 14.51 -6.43 -3.92
CA LYS A 32 15.64 -7.20 -3.37
C LYS A 32 16.23 -6.54 -2.13
N VAL A 33 16.41 -5.22 -2.16
CA VAL A 33 16.90 -4.46 -1.01
C VAL A 33 15.96 -4.60 0.17
N MET A 34 14.65 -4.41 -0.03
CA MET A 34 13.64 -4.51 1.03
C MET A 34 13.55 -5.92 1.62
N GLN A 35 13.63 -6.96 0.77
CA GLN A 35 13.69 -8.35 1.24
C GLN A 35 14.96 -8.65 2.05
N GLY A 36 16.10 -8.07 1.66
CA GLY A 36 17.35 -8.14 2.42
C GLY A 36 17.23 -7.51 3.81
N ILE A 37 16.53 -6.36 3.91
CA ILE A 37 16.25 -5.72 5.20
C ILE A 37 15.40 -6.66 6.07
N ILE A 38 14.33 -7.23 5.55
CA ILE A 38 13.45 -8.14 6.31
C ILE A 38 14.23 -9.37 6.81
N ALA A 39 15.17 -9.89 6.02
CA ALA A 39 15.97 -11.05 6.38
C ALA A 39 16.91 -10.76 7.56
N SER A 40 17.49 -9.55 7.63
CA SER A 40 18.42 -9.13 8.69
C SER A 40 17.72 -8.41 9.86
N HIS A 41 16.62 -7.72 9.59
CA HIS A 41 15.84 -6.93 10.54
C HIS A 41 14.35 -7.25 10.39
N PRO A 42 13.87 -8.40 10.91
CA PRO A 42 12.51 -8.88 10.68
C PRO A 42 11.40 -7.99 11.29
N GLU A 43 11.75 -7.04 12.15
CA GLU A 43 10.86 -6.04 12.73
C GLU A 43 10.86 -4.69 11.99
N HIS A 44 11.53 -4.57 10.85
CA HIS A 44 11.53 -3.34 10.07
C HIS A 44 10.19 -3.16 9.34
N TYR A 45 9.22 -2.54 10.02
CA TYR A 45 7.83 -2.47 9.56
C TYR A 45 7.65 -1.77 8.21
N GLN A 46 8.48 -0.75 7.88
CA GLN A 46 8.40 -0.08 6.58
C GLN A 46 8.80 -1.02 5.44
N ALA A 47 9.84 -1.84 5.63
CA ALA A 47 10.24 -2.83 4.62
C ALA A 47 9.18 -3.93 4.46
N LEU A 48 8.59 -4.40 5.57
CA LEU A 48 7.46 -5.34 5.56
C LEU A 48 6.28 -4.76 4.78
N ASN A 49 5.95 -3.50 5.03
CA ASN A 49 4.87 -2.81 4.30
C ASN A 49 5.18 -2.68 2.80
N TYR A 50 6.39 -2.28 2.45
CA TYR A 50 6.79 -2.14 1.04
C TYR A 50 6.64 -3.46 0.28
N VAL A 51 7.17 -4.55 0.81
CA VAL A 51 7.11 -5.87 0.16
C VAL A 51 5.66 -6.37 0.09
N GLY A 52 4.92 -6.28 1.19
CA GLY A 52 3.53 -6.71 1.27
C GLY A 52 2.63 -5.94 0.29
N TYR A 53 2.74 -4.61 0.26
CA TYR A 53 1.98 -3.78 -0.66
C TYR A 53 2.34 -4.06 -2.13
N SER A 54 3.62 -4.17 -2.44
CA SER A 54 4.09 -4.47 -3.80
C SER A 54 3.54 -5.80 -4.32
N LEU A 55 3.52 -6.84 -3.48
CA LEU A 55 2.93 -8.14 -3.81
C LEU A 55 1.40 -8.02 -4.03
N ALA A 56 0.71 -7.29 -3.15
CA ALA A 56 -0.73 -7.07 -3.25
C ALA A 56 -1.12 -6.35 -4.55
N VAL A 57 -0.39 -5.29 -4.92
CA VAL A 57 -0.61 -4.55 -6.18
C VAL A 57 -0.41 -5.44 -7.39
N GLN A 58 0.63 -6.28 -7.38
CA GLN A 58 0.91 -7.23 -8.47
C GLN A 58 -0.06 -8.43 -8.49
N GLY A 59 -0.84 -8.65 -7.46
CA GLY A 59 -1.70 -9.83 -7.31
C GLY A 59 -0.91 -11.12 -7.14
N LYS A 60 0.31 -11.03 -6.61
CA LYS A 60 1.21 -12.16 -6.40
C LYS A 60 1.27 -12.52 -4.93
N ASP A 61 1.22 -13.81 -4.64
CA ASP A 61 1.40 -14.36 -3.29
C ASP A 61 0.63 -13.56 -2.22
N LEU A 62 -0.66 -13.38 -2.47
CA LEU A 62 -1.52 -12.47 -1.68
C LEU A 62 -1.62 -12.85 -0.21
N GLU A 63 -1.58 -14.17 0.12
CA GLU A 63 -1.59 -14.61 1.52
C GLU A 63 -0.30 -14.20 2.23
N HIS A 64 0.85 -14.37 1.58
CA HIS A 64 2.12 -13.90 2.12
C HIS A 64 2.16 -12.37 2.24
N ALA A 65 1.63 -11.65 1.24
CA ALA A 65 1.47 -10.19 1.32
C ALA A 65 0.69 -9.79 2.57
N LEU A 66 -0.45 -10.48 2.83
CA LEU A 66 -1.27 -10.23 4.01
C LEU A 66 -0.50 -10.50 5.31
N GLU A 67 0.24 -11.60 5.40
CA GLU A 67 1.07 -11.91 6.59
C GLU A 67 2.10 -10.82 6.89
N LEU A 68 2.81 -10.33 5.86
CA LEU A 68 3.79 -9.25 6.00
C LEU A 68 3.15 -7.95 6.51
N LEU A 69 1.99 -7.59 5.94
CA LEU A 69 1.26 -6.37 6.30
C LEU A 69 0.65 -6.46 7.72
N GLN A 70 0.14 -7.63 8.11
CA GLN A 70 -0.32 -7.85 9.47
C GLN A 70 0.84 -7.78 10.49
N ARG A 71 2.03 -8.24 10.13
CA ARG A 71 3.23 -8.06 10.97
C ARG A 71 3.59 -6.58 11.08
N ALA A 72 3.57 -5.85 9.98
CA ALA A 72 3.83 -4.41 9.99
C ALA A 72 2.84 -3.65 10.87
N ASP A 73 1.53 -3.94 10.79
CA ASP A 73 0.50 -3.30 11.61
C ASP A 73 0.66 -3.62 13.11
N ARG A 74 1.09 -4.84 13.47
CA ARG A 74 1.40 -5.19 14.87
C ARG A 74 2.62 -4.45 15.41
N LEU A 75 3.65 -4.24 14.59
CA LEU A 75 4.89 -3.57 14.97
C LEU A 75 4.72 -2.05 15.07
N ALA A 76 3.91 -1.48 14.22
CA ALA A 76 3.64 -0.05 14.18
C ALA A 76 2.14 0.19 13.96
N PRO A 77 1.32 0.02 15.01
CA PRO A 77 -0.12 0.21 14.91
C PRO A 77 -0.46 1.66 14.57
N ASP A 78 -1.59 1.83 13.89
CA ASP A 78 -2.15 3.14 13.53
C ASP A 78 -1.28 3.97 12.55
N GLN A 79 -0.39 3.31 11.80
CA GLN A 79 0.23 3.93 10.63
C GLN A 79 -0.73 3.83 9.43
N PHE A 80 -1.30 4.96 9.01
CA PHE A 80 -2.33 4.98 7.98
C PHE A 80 -1.91 4.27 6.68
N PHE A 81 -0.65 4.40 6.27
CA PHE A 81 -0.13 3.76 5.06
C PHE A 81 -0.02 2.23 5.17
N ILE A 82 0.21 1.69 6.38
CA ILE A 82 0.18 0.23 6.64
C ILE A 82 -1.26 -0.28 6.62
N VAL A 83 -2.16 0.45 7.26
CA VAL A 83 -3.59 0.10 7.33
C VAL A 83 -4.23 0.15 5.94
N ASP A 84 -3.86 1.12 5.10
CA ASP A 84 -4.26 1.19 3.70
C ASP A 84 -3.74 -0.02 2.90
N SER A 85 -2.45 -0.33 3.01
CA SER A 85 -1.86 -1.50 2.36
C SER A 85 -2.54 -2.80 2.78
N LEU A 86 -2.86 -2.94 4.07
CA LEU A 86 -3.58 -4.09 4.62
C LEU A 86 -4.99 -4.20 4.02
N ALA A 87 -5.71 -3.07 3.95
CA ALA A 87 -7.02 -3.03 3.33
C ALA A 87 -6.95 -3.45 1.85
N TRP A 88 -5.94 -2.99 1.12
CA TRP A 88 -5.75 -3.35 -0.28
C TRP A 88 -5.46 -4.84 -0.45
N ALA A 89 -4.58 -5.44 0.36
CA ALA A 89 -4.30 -6.87 0.30
C ALA A 89 -5.55 -7.73 0.60
N LEU A 90 -6.32 -7.34 1.62
CA LEU A 90 -7.61 -7.99 1.94
C LEU A 90 -8.59 -7.90 0.77
N PHE A 91 -8.68 -6.72 0.13
CA PHE A 91 -9.53 -6.53 -1.04
C PHE A 91 -9.11 -7.43 -2.20
N ARG A 92 -7.80 -7.51 -2.50
CA ARG A 92 -7.28 -8.38 -3.54
C ARG A 92 -7.52 -9.87 -3.27
N LEU A 93 -7.64 -10.27 -2.01
CA LEU A 93 -8.03 -11.62 -1.57
C LEU A 93 -9.55 -11.88 -1.62
N GLY A 94 -10.36 -10.88 -1.97
CA GLY A 94 -11.82 -10.98 -1.96
C GLY A 94 -12.45 -10.86 -0.57
N ARG A 95 -11.67 -10.49 0.46
CA ARG A 95 -12.14 -10.26 1.84
C ARG A 95 -12.66 -8.83 1.99
N THR A 96 -13.69 -8.51 1.22
CA THR A 96 -14.15 -7.13 0.99
C THR A 96 -14.65 -6.43 2.25
N GLU A 97 -15.36 -7.12 3.14
CA GLU A 97 -15.86 -6.52 4.38
C GLU A 97 -14.72 -6.14 5.34
N GLU A 98 -13.71 -7.00 5.47
CA GLU A 98 -12.53 -6.71 6.28
C GLU A 98 -11.70 -5.58 5.65
N ALA A 99 -11.60 -5.56 4.32
CA ALA A 99 -10.95 -4.48 3.59
C ALA A 99 -11.66 -3.15 3.86
N LEU A 100 -13.00 -3.13 3.83
CA LEU A 100 -13.79 -1.93 4.09
C LEU A 100 -13.58 -1.38 5.51
N GLN A 101 -13.53 -2.25 6.51
CA GLN A 101 -13.23 -1.83 7.88
C GLN A 101 -11.85 -1.19 8.01
N ASN A 102 -10.83 -1.80 7.38
CA ASN A 102 -9.46 -1.29 7.42
C ASN A 102 -9.30 0.01 6.63
N ILE A 103 -9.90 0.14 5.45
CA ILE A 103 -9.77 1.38 4.69
C ILE A 103 -10.47 2.56 5.37
N ARG A 104 -11.61 2.35 6.03
CA ARG A 104 -12.23 3.37 6.88
C ARG A 104 -11.31 3.79 8.03
N ARG A 105 -10.60 2.84 8.65
CA ARG A 105 -9.59 3.13 9.67
C ARG A 105 -8.43 3.95 9.09
N ALA A 106 -7.90 3.58 7.92
CA ALA A 106 -6.82 4.32 7.25
C ALA A 106 -7.22 5.78 6.97
N VAL A 107 -8.41 6.01 6.40
CA VAL A 107 -8.93 7.36 6.11
C VAL A 107 -9.10 8.19 7.39
N ALA A 108 -9.47 7.57 8.51
CA ALA A 108 -9.58 8.25 9.80
C ALA A 108 -8.22 8.62 10.42
N LEU A 109 -7.16 7.87 10.09
CA LEU A 109 -5.81 8.08 10.63
C LEU A 109 -4.97 9.07 9.82
N VAL A 110 -5.25 9.23 8.51
CA VAL A 110 -4.45 10.09 7.64
C VAL A 110 -4.56 11.57 8.06
N PRO A 111 -3.42 12.27 8.26
CA PRO A 111 -3.45 13.66 8.72
C PRO A 111 -4.06 14.64 7.71
N SER A 112 -3.92 14.34 6.44
CA SER A 112 -4.51 15.12 5.33
C SER A 112 -4.94 14.15 4.22
N PRO A 113 -6.01 14.45 3.49
CA PRO A 113 -6.51 13.58 2.44
C PRO A 113 -5.43 13.25 1.40
N GLU A 114 -5.27 11.96 1.08
CA GLU A 114 -4.38 11.46 0.03
C GLU A 114 -5.20 10.77 -1.08
N ALA A 115 -4.88 11.12 -2.34
CA ALA A 115 -5.66 10.65 -3.48
C ALA A 115 -5.67 9.13 -3.61
N GLU A 116 -4.52 8.47 -3.39
CA GLU A 116 -4.39 7.02 -3.47
C GLU A 116 -5.25 6.29 -2.43
N ILE A 117 -5.23 6.74 -1.18
CA ILE A 117 -6.04 6.14 -0.10
C ILE A 117 -7.54 6.32 -0.39
N LEU A 118 -7.93 7.50 -0.86
CA LEU A 118 -9.32 7.77 -1.25
C LEU A 118 -9.76 6.95 -2.47
N GLU A 119 -8.86 6.68 -3.40
CA GLU A 119 -9.09 5.80 -4.54
C GLU A 119 -9.31 4.36 -4.08
N HIS A 120 -8.42 3.83 -3.23
CA HIS A 120 -8.61 2.51 -2.61
C HIS A 120 -9.93 2.42 -1.85
N TYR A 121 -10.28 3.48 -1.10
CA TYR A 121 -11.56 3.53 -0.41
C TYR A 121 -12.74 3.46 -1.37
N GLY A 122 -12.71 4.22 -2.46
CA GLY A 122 -13.74 4.17 -3.49
C GLY A 122 -13.91 2.77 -4.09
N ASP A 123 -12.80 2.13 -4.48
CA ASP A 123 -12.80 0.80 -5.08
C ASP A 123 -13.34 -0.27 -4.10
N ILE A 124 -12.88 -0.26 -2.85
CA ILE A 124 -13.32 -1.21 -1.82
C ILE A 124 -14.80 -0.99 -1.46
N ALA A 125 -15.22 0.26 -1.27
CA ALA A 125 -16.61 0.59 -0.95
C ALA A 125 -17.57 0.22 -2.09
N ALA A 126 -17.17 0.46 -3.36
CA ALA A 126 -17.95 0.05 -4.51
C ALA A 126 -18.14 -1.48 -4.57
N ALA A 127 -17.06 -2.23 -4.34
CA ALA A 127 -17.11 -3.69 -4.30
C ALA A 127 -17.95 -4.23 -3.13
N ALA A 128 -18.00 -3.50 -2.01
CA ALA A 128 -18.86 -3.81 -0.87
C ALA A 128 -20.33 -3.37 -1.05
N GLY A 129 -20.67 -2.79 -2.21
CA GLY A 129 -22.02 -2.27 -2.49
C GLY A 129 -22.36 -0.96 -1.77
N GLN A 130 -21.36 -0.30 -1.15
CA GLN A 130 -21.52 0.96 -0.43
C GLN A 130 -21.37 2.15 -1.41
N LYS A 131 -22.32 2.28 -2.32
CA LYS A 131 -22.25 3.23 -3.46
C LYS A 131 -22.05 4.70 -3.04
N GLU A 132 -22.70 5.15 -1.97
CA GLU A 132 -22.57 6.53 -1.50
C GLU A 132 -21.20 6.81 -0.90
N GLU A 133 -20.62 5.84 -0.18
CA GLU A 133 -19.24 5.95 0.32
C GLU A 133 -18.25 5.98 -0.83
N ALA A 134 -18.40 5.08 -1.81
CA ALA A 134 -17.57 5.03 -3.00
C ALA A 134 -17.60 6.35 -3.77
N ARG A 135 -18.81 6.90 -4.00
CA ARG A 135 -19.01 8.20 -4.65
C ARG A 135 -18.25 9.32 -3.94
N LYS A 136 -18.46 9.44 -2.63
CA LYS A 136 -17.77 10.48 -1.82
C LYS A 136 -16.26 10.34 -1.86
N ALA A 137 -15.74 9.12 -1.77
CA ALA A 137 -14.32 8.86 -1.82
C ALA A 137 -13.71 9.27 -3.18
N TYR A 138 -14.31 8.87 -4.29
CA TYR A 138 -13.85 9.26 -5.63
C TYR A 138 -13.95 10.77 -5.87
N GLU A 139 -15.03 11.42 -5.43
CA GLU A 139 -15.18 12.88 -5.54
C GLU A 139 -14.09 13.62 -4.73
N GLN A 140 -13.76 13.14 -3.54
CA GLN A 140 -12.69 13.70 -2.74
C GLN A 140 -11.32 13.48 -3.39
N ALA A 141 -11.06 12.28 -3.93
CA ALA A 141 -9.82 11.98 -4.66
C ALA A 141 -9.66 12.93 -5.87
N LEU A 142 -10.74 13.15 -6.64
CA LEU A 142 -10.73 14.04 -7.81
C LEU A 142 -10.42 15.50 -7.44
N LYS A 143 -10.81 15.98 -6.26
CA LYS A 143 -10.47 17.34 -5.78
C LYS A 143 -8.97 17.52 -5.59
N LEU A 144 -8.23 16.45 -5.34
CA LEU A 144 -6.77 16.45 -5.20
C LEU A 144 -6.04 16.43 -6.55
N LYS A 145 -6.77 16.42 -7.67
CA LYS A 145 -6.27 16.45 -9.05
C LYS A 145 -5.23 15.35 -9.33
N PRO A 146 -5.55 14.07 -9.07
CA PRO A 146 -4.63 12.96 -9.30
C PRO A 146 -4.35 12.78 -10.80
N ALA A 147 -3.19 12.16 -11.12
CA ALA A 147 -2.79 11.92 -12.51
C ALA A 147 -3.77 11.02 -13.28
N ASN A 148 -4.48 10.12 -12.57
CA ASN A 148 -5.46 9.18 -13.12
C ASN A 148 -6.91 9.68 -13.03
N ALA A 149 -7.14 10.99 -12.99
CA ALA A 149 -8.47 11.60 -12.81
C ALA A 149 -9.53 11.07 -13.79
N GLU A 150 -9.15 10.77 -15.04
CA GLU A 150 -10.08 10.24 -16.04
C GLU A 150 -10.60 8.85 -15.67
N SER A 151 -9.71 7.96 -15.20
CA SER A 151 -10.09 6.64 -14.71
C SER A 151 -11.02 6.72 -13.48
N LEU A 152 -10.77 7.69 -12.59
CA LEU A 152 -11.64 7.93 -11.44
C LEU A 152 -13.04 8.42 -11.84
N ARG A 153 -13.13 9.31 -12.83
CA ARG A 153 -14.43 9.78 -13.36
C ARG A 153 -15.22 8.63 -13.97
N GLN A 154 -14.56 7.74 -14.71
CA GLN A 154 -15.21 6.57 -15.27
C GLN A 154 -15.77 5.67 -14.15
N ARG A 155 -14.95 5.30 -13.16
CA ARG A 155 -15.41 4.49 -12.02
C ARG A 155 -16.56 5.15 -11.24
N LEU A 156 -16.52 6.47 -11.09
CA LEU A 156 -17.61 7.25 -10.48
C LEU A 156 -18.91 7.16 -11.29
N GLY A 157 -18.79 7.18 -12.62
CA GLY A 157 -19.93 7.05 -13.54
C GLY A 157 -20.54 5.64 -13.55
N ASP A 158 -19.76 4.62 -13.23
CA ASP A 158 -20.18 3.21 -13.22
C ASP A 158 -20.90 2.78 -11.91
N LEU A 159 -20.97 3.65 -10.89
CA LEU A 159 -21.67 3.39 -9.61
C LEU A 159 -23.19 3.43 -9.77
#